data_35c8ca65b31771c973b30d269c1bce5f
#
_entry.id   35c8ca65b31771c973b30d269c1bce5f
#
_cell.length_a   1.000
_cell.length_b   1.000
_cell.length_c   1.000
_cell.angle_alpha   90.00
_cell.angle_beta   90.00
_cell.angle_gamma   90.00
#
_symmetry.space_group_name_H-M   'P 1'
#
loop_
_entity.id
_entity.type
_entity.pdbx_description
1 polymer ?
#
loop_
_entity_poly.entity_id
_entity_poly.type
_entity_poly.pdbx_seq_one_letter_code
_entity_poly.pdbx_strand_id
1 'polypeptide(L)'
;MLKQLLSILILFLSISAFSQEVEQCGQTAYMEYLESINPGLKQNMDATFIQALAQSKIKTKTSQDTIHTIQVVFHIVYNTAQHNLSDDLITSQMRVLNECYTRTNPDTINTRDIFKPVAGDAGIRFVLATQDPNGNPTSGIVRVQTALTAFGSSPTSLALTDRVKQATYGSEAWDTDKYLNIWVCDLSSRGRDGLLGYAYPPTGVDNWPGSSSFATADRQGVVLHYKIVGENNPSSLATGEKTAVHEVGHYLGLRHIWGDGGCTVDDYMEDTPLASAANQNCYPSINSCYSTQPNDLPDMIENYMDYTPGTCQNMFTQQQAAQMRANLTVFRATIFSTYIPAPPAPPIIYPFGVFSSTLTNDVFVSLGELPEDDASQYVIKFFTPLGQVVHEAALSNEAYQAVNGIIGLHGAFIYQLTRDGDEIAKGKVVLGF
;
A
#
# COMPACT_ATOMS: atom_id res chain seq x y z
N MET A 1 54.30 60.27 -4.97
CA MET A 1 53.90 59.03 -5.71
C MET A 1 53.14 58.11 -4.75
N LEU A 2 51.83 58.22 -4.75
CA LEU A 2 50.97 57.54 -3.81
C LEU A 2 50.41 56.31 -4.52
N LYS A 3 50.80 55.09 -4.10
CA LYS A 3 50.22 53.83 -4.59
C LYS A 3 48.96 53.56 -3.80
N GLN A 4 47.83 53.70 -4.46
CA GLN A 4 46.53 53.22 -3.93
C GLN A 4 46.51 51.73 -4.05
N LEU A 5 46.44 51.06 -2.91
CA LEU A 5 46.02 49.64 -2.82
C LEU A 5 44.52 49.60 -2.83
N LEU A 6 43.96 49.02 -3.91
CA LEU A 6 42.55 48.73 -4.05
C LEU A 6 42.32 47.33 -3.45
N SER A 7 41.81 47.29 -2.20
CA SER A 7 41.41 46.05 -1.57
C SER A 7 40.00 45.67 -2.10
N ILE A 8 39.93 44.66 -2.94
CA ILE A 8 38.68 44.07 -3.38
C ILE A 8 38.20 43.14 -2.26
N LEU A 9 37.18 43.59 -1.52
CA LEU A 9 36.47 42.79 -0.53
C LEU A 9 35.47 41.88 -1.29
N ILE A 10 35.87 40.66 -1.56
CA ILE A 10 34.95 39.63 -2.11
C ILE A 10 34.05 39.19 -0.98
N LEU A 11 32.81 39.70 -0.97
CA LEU A 11 31.76 39.26 -0.08
C LEU A 11 31.26 37.89 -0.59
N PHE A 12 31.74 36.80 0.01
CA PHE A 12 31.12 35.48 -0.19
C PHE A 12 29.74 35.52 0.46
N LEU A 13 28.72 35.83 -0.32
CA LEU A 13 27.35 35.45 -0.01
C LEU A 13 27.26 33.93 -0.11
N SER A 14 27.42 33.24 1.02
CA SER A 14 26.99 31.86 1.16
C SER A 14 25.47 31.84 1.01
N ILE A 15 25.01 31.61 -0.21
CA ILE A 15 23.61 31.20 -0.45
C ILE A 15 23.50 29.80 0.15
N SER A 16 23.05 29.74 1.40
CA SER A 16 22.55 28.47 1.95
C SER A 16 21.37 28.08 1.08
N ALA A 17 21.61 27.20 0.13
CA ALA A 17 20.53 26.49 -0.56
C ALA A 17 19.86 25.64 0.53
N PHE A 18 18.82 26.18 1.15
CA PHE A 18 17.89 25.36 1.89
C PHE A 18 17.28 24.39 0.87
N SER A 19 17.80 23.18 0.84
CA SER A 19 17.07 22.06 0.28
C SER A 19 15.79 21.98 1.13
N GLN A 20 14.67 22.36 0.58
CA GLN A 20 13.39 22.11 1.24
C GLN A 20 13.23 20.60 1.24
N GLU A 21 13.31 20.02 2.43
CA GLU A 21 13.09 18.59 2.64
C GLU A 21 11.67 18.25 2.16
N VAL A 22 11.52 17.14 1.46
CA VAL A 22 10.20 16.68 1.00
C VAL A 22 9.42 16.28 2.24
N GLU A 23 8.27 16.90 2.46
CA GLU A 23 7.38 16.53 3.56
C GLU A 23 6.71 15.18 3.23
N GLN A 24 7.04 14.15 3.99
CA GLN A 24 6.56 12.79 3.67
C GLN A 24 5.06 12.64 3.91
N CYS A 25 4.51 13.29 4.96
CA CYS A 25 3.11 13.18 5.33
C CYS A 25 2.53 14.52 5.82
N GLY A 26 1.36 14.88 5.31
CA GLY A 26 0.65 16.11 5.71
C GLY A 26 -0.25 15.96 6.93
N GLN A 27 -0.24 14.81 7.60
CA GLN A 27 -1.14 14.53 8.73
C GLN A 27 -0.94 15.47 9.90
N THR A 28 0.32 15.73 10.28
CA THR A 28 0.64 16.65 11.38
C THR A 28 0.10 18.04 11.12
N ALA A 29 0.34 18.62 9.94
CA ALA A 29 -0.16 19.94 9.57
C ALA A 29 -1.69 19.99 9.53
N TYR A 30 -2.35 18.93 9.07
CA TYR A 30 -3.80 18.82 9.07
C TYR A 30 -4.36 18.80 10.50
N MET A 31 -3.79 17.99 11.38
CA MET A 31 -4.22 17.91 12.78
C MET A 31 -3.95 19.20 13.56
N GLU A 32 -2.84 19.90 13.27
CA GLU A 32 -2.58 21.22 13.85
C GLU A 32 -3.62 22.26 13.42
N TYR A 33 -3.99 22.24 12.13
CA TYR A 33 -5.03 23.11 11.64
C TYR A 33 -6.38 22.83 12.34
N LEU A 34 -6.80 21.56 12.44
CA LEU A 34 -8.06 21.19 13.12
C LEU A 34 -8.02 21.55 14.61
N GLU A 35 -6.92 21.35 15.30
CA GLU A 35 -6.72 21.74 16.70
C GLU A 35 -6.82 23.27 16.87
N SER A 36 -6.30 24.04 15.90
CA SER A 36 -6.37 25.50 15.95
C SER A 36 -7.79 26.06 15.86
N ILE A 37 -8.68 25.39 15.12
CA ILE A 37 -10.08 25.77 14.97
C ILE A 37 -11.00 25.09 15.99
N ASN A 38 -10.53 24.02 16.63
CA ASN A 38 -11.25 23.29 17.67
C ASN A 38 -10.28 22.79 18.76
N PRO A 39 -9.85 23.64 19.70
CA PRO A 39 -8.89 23.27 20.73
C PRO A 39 -9.34 22.08 21.58
N GLY A 40 -8.43 21.14 21.84
CA GLY A 40 -8.66 19.90 22.56
C GLY A 40 -9.11 18.73 21.68
N LEU A 41 -9.23 18.92 20.37
CA LEU A 41 -9.62 17.86 19.45
C LEU A 41 -8.63 16.70 19.45
N LYS A 42 -7.32 16.99 19.43
CA LYS A 42 -6.27 15.94 19.46
C LYS A 42 -6.42 15.07 20.71
N GLN A 43 -6.59 15.68 21.88
CA GLN A 43 -6.77 14.96 23.14
C GLN A 43 -8.05 14.11 23.15
N ASN A 44 -9.15 14.63 22.61
CA ASN A 44 -10.41 13.89 22.50
C ASN A 44 -10.28 12.69 21.55
N MET A 45 -9.59 12.86 20.42
CA MET A 45 -9.31 11.76 19.49
C MET A 45 -8.52 10.65 20.16
N ASP A 46 -7.46 10.99 20.88
CA ASP A 46 -6.63 10.02 21.60
C ASP A 46 -7.44 9.24 22.61
N ALA A 47 -8.17 9.94 23.48
CA ALA A 47 -9.02 9.31 24.49
C ALA A 47 -10.05 8.37 23.86
N THR A 48 -10.66 8.82 22.75
CA THR A 48 -11.68 8.05 22.03
C THR A 48 -11.11 6.80 21.37
N PHE A 49 -9.94 6.90 20.73
CA PHE A 49 -9.29 5.75 20.07
C PHE A 49 -8.75 4.75 21.10
N ILE A 50 -8.16 5.21 22.20
CA ILE A 50 -7.75 4.36 23.34
C ILE A 50 -8.94 3.61 23.91
N GLN A 51 -10.09 4.29 24.09
CA GLN A 51 -11.31 3.66 24.56
C GLN A 51 -11.85 2.62 23.58
N ALA A 52 -11.82 2.88 22.27
CA ALA A 52 -12.22 1.94 21.23
C ALA A 52 -11.35 0.67 21.28
N LEU A 53 -10.04 0.82 21.42
CA LEU A 53 -9.11 -0.30 21.59
C LEU A 53 -9.41 -1.11 22.85
N ALA A 54 -9.62 -0.45 24.00
CA ALA A 54 -9.93 -1.11 25.24
C ALA A 54 -11.24 -1.91 25.16
N GLN A 55 -12.27 -1.35 24.51
CA GLN A 55 -13.56 -2.05 24.30
C GLN A 55 -13.41 -3.24 23.35
N SER A 56 -12.57 -3.14 22.33
CA SER A 56 -12.31 -4.24 21.41
C SER A 56 -11.68 -5.45 22.12
N LYS A 57 -10.73 -5.22 23.03
CA LYS A 57 -10.08 -6.29 23.83
C LYS A 57 -11.09 -7.08 24.68
N ILE A 58 -12.19 -6.46 25.11
CA ILE A 58 -13.24 -7.11 25.91
C ILE A 58 -14.12 -8.03 25.05
N LYS A 59 -14.36 -7.65 23.78
CA LYS A 59 -15.29 -8.37 22.89
C LYS A 59 -14.66 -9.57 22.18
N THR A 60 -13.34 -9.68 22.15
CA THR A 60 -12.65 -10.58 21.22
C THR A 60 -11.85 -11.69 21.87
N LYS A 61 -12.54 -12.71 22.39
CA LYS A 61 -11.92 -14.05 22.48
C LYS A 61 -11.94 -14.85 21.18
N THR A 62 -12.54 -14.32 20.10
CA THR A 62 -12.83 -15.08 18.85
C THR A 62 -12.53 -14.35 17.54
N SER A 63 -11.90 -13.17 17.52
CA SER A 63 -11.85 -12.32 16.32
C SER A 63 -10.52 -12.26 15.57
N GLN A 64 -9.55 -13.08 15.91
CA GLN A 64 -8.24 -13.06 15.23
C GLN A 64 -8.32 -13.60 13.78
N ASP A 65 -9.38 -14.35 13.46
CA ASP A 65 -9.58 -14.94 12.14
C ASP A 65 -10.51 -14.13 11.21
N THR A 66 -11.00 -12.97 11.67
CA THR A 66 -11.93 -12.15 10.87
C THR A 66 -11.15 -11.18 9.98
N ILE A 67 -11.29 -11.31 8.66
CA ILE A 67 -10.74 -10.36 7.70
C ILE A 67 -11.78 -9.27 7.41
N HIS A 68 -11.36 -8.01 7.50
CA HIS A 68 -12.16 -6.85 7.15
C HIS A 68 -11.81 -6.41 5.73
N THR A 69 -12.73 -6.55 4.79
CA THR A 69 -12.50 -6.20 3.39
C THR A 69 -13.09 -4.83 3.08
N ILE A 70 -12.24 -3.89 2.65
CA ILE A 70 -12.60 -2.51 2.31
C ILE A 70 -12.60 -2.36 0.79
N GLN A 71 -13.68 -1.81 0.22
CA GLN A 71 -13.71 -1.42 -1.17
C GLN A 71 -12.98 -0.09 -1.38
N VAL A 72 -12.09 -0.04 -2.37
CA VAL A 72 -11.26 1.12 -2.68
C VAL A 72 -11.65 1.68 -4.05
N VAL A 73 -11.71 2.99 -4.16
CA VAL A 73 -11.74 3.69 -5.43
C VAL A 73 -10.54 4.61 -5.55
N PHE A 74 -9.81 4.49 -6.67
CA PHE A 74 -8.73 5.42 -7.02
C PHE A 74 -9.27 6.52 -7.93
N HIS A 75 -9.03 7.76 -7.55
CA HIS A 75 -9.32 8.96 -8.34
C HIS A 75 -8.01 9.50 -8.92
N ILE A 76 -7.71 9.16 -10.17
CA ILE A 76 -6.51 9.63 -10.87
C ILE A 76 -6.81 11.00 -11.46
N VAL A 77 -6.34 12.04 -10.78
CA VAL A 77 -6.54 13.44 -11.20
C VAL A 77 -5.26 13.93 -11.90
N TYR A 78 -5.31 14.06 -13.21
CA TYR A 78 -4.12 14.26 -14.02
C TYR A 78 -4.21 15.53 -14.89
N ASN A 79 -3.09 16.25 -15.03
CA ASN A 79 -2.92 17.33 -15.98
C ASN A 79 -2.17 16.88 -17.23
N THR A 80 -1.16 16.02 -17.06
CA THR A 80 -0.31 15.48 -18.12
C THR A 80 -0.45 13.97 -18.22
N ALA A 81 0.01 13.39 -19.34
CA ALA A 81 0.03 11.93 -19.52
C ALA A 81 0.86 11.22 -18.42
N GLN A 82 1.92 11.86 -17.92
CA GLN A 82 2.76 11.31 -16.85
C GLN A 82 1.99 11.14 -15.52
N HIS A 83 1.05 12.03 -15.24
CA HIS A 83 0.22 11.95 -14.02
C HIS A 83 -0.93 10.95 -14.16
N ASN A 84 -1.26 10.54 -15.40
CA ASN A 84 -2.32 9.56 -15.68
C ASN A 84 -1.76 8.14 -15.57
N LEU A 85 -1.55 7.70 -14.33
CA LEU A 85 -0.95 6.40 -14.03
C LEU A 85 -1.72 5.25 -14.66
N SER A 86 -1.00 4.21 -15.11
CA SER A 86 -1.61 3.00 -15.67
C SER A 86 -2.37 2.18 -14.62
N ASP A 87 -3.28 1.33 -15.07
CA ASP A 87 -4.00 0.40 -14.20
C ASP A 87 -3.04 -0.61 -13.54
N ASP A 88 -1.93 -0.96 -14.19
CA ASP A 88 -0.91 -1.84 -13.62
C ASP A 88 -0.26 -1.23 -12.38
N LEU A 89 0.04 0.07 -12.38
CA LEU A 89 0.57 0.77 -11.22
C LEU A 89 -0.44 0.77 -10.06
N ILE A 90 -1.72 0.98 -10.35
CA ILE A 90 -2.78 0.91 -9.33
C ILE A 90 -2.92 -0.52 -8.80
N THR A 91 -2.89 -1.52 -9.67
CA THR A 91 -2.96 -2.93 -9.28
C THR A 91 -1.78 -3.33 -8.40
N SER A 92 -0.56 -2.89 -8.74
CA SER A 92 0.63 -3.14 -7.91
C SER A 92 0.53 -2.44 -6.55
N GLN A 93 -0.01 -1.20 -6.50
CA GLN A 93 -0.26 -0.52 -5.23
C GLN A 93 -1.28 -1.25 -4.36
N MET A 94 -2.34 -1.79 -4.95
CA MET A 94 -3.32 -2.62 -4.24
C MET A 94 -2.69 -3.89 -3.66
N ARG A 95 -1.75 -4.51 -4.40
CA ARG A 95 -0.99 -5.66 -3.91
C ARG A 95 -0.13 -5.27 -2.71
N VAL A 96 0.64 -4.19 -2.80
CA VAL A 96 1.47 -3.69 -1.68
C VAL A 96 0.63 -3.40 -0.44
N LEU A 97 -0.53 -2.71 -0.58
CA LEU A 97 -1.45 -2.48 0.53
C LEU A 97 -1.87 -3.80 1.18
N ASN A 98 -2.32 -4.77 0.39
CA ASN A 98 -2.77 -6.05 0.92
C ASN A 98 -1.65 -6.81 1.62
N GLU A 99 -0.47 -6.92 1.01
CA GLU A 99 0.68 -7.61 1.59
C GLU A 99 1.10 -6.98 2.93
N CYS A 100 1.18 -5.66 3.01
CA CYS A 100 1.59 -4.95 4.22
C CYS A 100 0.55 -5.06 5.35
N TYR A 101 -0.75 -4.96 5.03
CA TYR A 101 -1.82 -5.04 6.02
C TYR A 101 -2.17 -6.46 6.47
N THR A 102 -1.71 -7.48 5.74
CA THR A 102 -1.83 -8.90 6.14
C THR A 102 -0.49 -9.53 6.48
N ARG A 103 0.57 -8.72 6.62
CA ARG A 103 1.93 -9.16 6.93
C ARG A 103 2.40 -10.34 6.06
N THR A 104 2.08 -10.30 4.77
CA THR A 104 2.52 -11.29 3.77
C THR A 104 3.58 -10.72 2.81
N ASN A 105 4.02 -9.49 3.04
CA ASN A 105 5.07 -8.82 2.28
C ASN A 105 6.41 -9.60 2.38
N PRO A 106 7.14 -9.79 1.26
CA PRO A 106 8.36 -10.60 1.24
C PRO A 106 9.46 -10.09 2.17
N ASP A 107 9.53 -8.79 2.42
CA ASP A 107 10.55 -8.15 3.25
C ASP A 107 10.31 -8.25 4.77
N THR A 108 9.27 -8.98 5.21
CA THR A 108 9.08 -9.34 6.64
C THR A 108 10.27 -10.10 7.20
N ILE A 109 11.07 -10.77 6.36
CA ILE A 109 12.30 -11.45 6.77
C ILE A 109 13.36 -10.46 7.32
N ASN A 110 13.29 -9.19 6.91
CA ASN A 110 14.20 -8.12 7.31
C ASN A 110 13.82 -7.47 8.66
N THR A 111 12.66 -7.82 9.22
CA THR A 111 12.28 -7.35 10.56
C THR A 111 13.35 -7.78 11.56
N ARG A 112 13.91 -6.82 12.32
CA ARG A 112 14.88 -7.12 13.38
C ARG A 112 14.30 -8.09 14.40
N ASP A 113 15.09 -9.05 14.89
CA ASP A 113 14.63 -10.12 15.78
C ASP A 113 13.95 -9.57 17.04
N ILE A 114 14.40 -8.42 17.55
CA ILE A 114 13.83 -7.74 18.70
C ILE A 114 12.37 -7.31 18.51
N PHE A 115 11.95 -7.06 17.26
CA PHE A 115 10.59 -6.60 16.92
C PHE A 115 9.70 -7.69 16.30
N LYS A 116 10.27 -8.84 15.90
CA LYS A 116 9.46 -9.96 15.40
C LYS A 116 8.34 -10.40 16.35
N PRO A 117 8.56 -10.44 17.70
CA PRO A 117 7.49 -10.84 18.63
C PRO A 117 6.28 -9.89 18.66
N VAL A 118 6.48 -8.62 18.34
CA VAL A 118 5.41 -7.60 18.37
C VAL A 118 4.85 -7.28 17.00
N ALA A 119 5.41 -7.85 15.94
CA ALA A 119 4.91 -7.61 14.58
C ALA A 119 3.50 -8.18 14.39
N GLY A 120 2.61 -7.39 13.78
CA GLY A 120 1.19 -7.65 13.70
C GLY A 120 0.66 -7.82 12.27
N ASP A 121 -0.37 -8.65 12.14
CA ASP A 121 -1.27 -8.73 10.98
C ASP A 121 -2.53 -7.91 11.31
N ALA A 122 -2.84 -6.92 10.50
CA ALA A 122 -4.03 -6.10 10.72
C ALA A 122 -5.33 -6.82 10.37
N GLY A 123 -5.29 -7.89 9.60
CA GLY A 123 -6.49 -8.59 9.13
C GLY A 123 -7.39 -7.70 8.27
N ILE A 124 -6.82 -6.72 7.58
CA ILE A 124 -7.54 -5.79 6.71
C ILE A 124 -7.10 -6.05 5.27
N ARG A 125 -8.07 -6.20 4.38
CA ARG A 125 -7.86 -6.35 2.94
C ARG A 125 -8.53 -5.24 2.16
N PHE A 126 -7.96 -4.92 1.03
CA PHE A 126 -8.44 -3.90 0.11
C PHE A 126 -8.76 -4.53 -1.24
N VAL A 127 -9.91 -4.19 -1.80
CA VAL A 127 -10.33 -4.63 -3.13
C VAL A 127 -10.79 -3.42 -3.92
N LEU A 128 -10.47 -3.37 -5.20
CA LEU A 128 -11.03 -2.31 -6.06
C LEU A 128 -12.55 -2.47 -6.13
N ALA A 129 -13.26 -1.35 -6.08
CA ALA A 129 -14.70 -1.33 -6.21
C ALA A 129 -15.12 -1.89 -7.58
N THR A 130 -16.11 -2.76 -7.58
CA THR A 130 -16.67 -3.36 -8.81
C THR A 130 -17.98 -2.73 -9.24
N GLN A 131 -18.57 -1.88 -8.38
CA GLN A 131 -19.76 -1.08 -8.65
C GLN A 131 -19.49 0.37 -8.25
N ASP A 132 -19.99 1.31 -9.05
CA ASP A 132 -19.97 2.73 -8.72
C ASP A 132 -21.12 3.09 -7.74
N PRO A 133 -21.21 4.31 -7.21
CA PRO A 133 -22.29 4.71 -6.31
C PRO A 133 -23.71 4.59 -6.88
N ASN A 134 -23.84 4.49 -8.21
CA ASN A 134 -25.11 4.31 -8.91
C ASN A 134 -25.42 2.83 -9.20
N GLY A 135 -24.52 1.91 -8.80
CA GLY A 135 -24.67 0.47 -9.03
C GLY A 135 -24.17 0.00 -10.40
N ASN A 136 -23.53 0.84 -11.21
CA ASN A 136 -22.98 0.45 -12.50
C ASN A 136 -21.64 -0.29 -12.31
N PRO A 137 -21.30 -1.25 -13.21
CA PRO A 137 -20.00 -1.89 -13.21
C PRO A 137 -18.85 -0.87 -13.36
N THR A 138 -17.75 -1.07 -12.62
CA THR A 138 -16.57 -0.22 -12.66
C THR A 138 -15.31 -1.03 -12.41
N SER A 139 -14.15 -0.49 -12.82
CA SER A 139 -12.84 -1.00 -12.43
C SER A 139 -12.36 -0.51 -11.07
N GLY A 140 -13.11 0.39 -10.41
CA GLY A 140 -12.66 1.08 -9.19
C GLY A 140 -11.60 2.15 -9.46
N ILE A 141 -11.36 2.54 -10.72
CA ILE A 141 -10.39 3.55 -11.12
C ILE A 141 -11.12 4.65 -11.91
N VAL A 142 -11.23 5.83 -11.33
CA VAL A 142 -11.82 7.02 -11.94
C VAL A 142 -10.69 7.90 -12.46
N ARG A 143 -10.82 8.40 -13.70
CA ARG A 143 -9.80 9.27 -14.32
C ARG A 143 -10.39 10.61 -14.66
N VAL A 144 -9.82 11.69 -14.09
CA VAL A 144 -10.29 13.06 -14.28
C VAL A 144 -9.15 13.93 -14.75
N GLN A 145 -9.30 14.51 -15.91
CA GLN A 145 -8.35 15.51 -16.41
C GLN A 145 -8.62 16.86 -15.75
N THR A 146 -7.57 17.53 -15.28
CA THR A 146 -7.65 18.85 -14.64
C THR A 146 -6.83 19.89 -15.39
N ALA A 147 -7.25 21.15 -15.28
CA ALA A 147 -6.46 22.28 -15.76
C ALA A 147 -5.35 22.70 -14.77
N LEU A 148 -5.41 22.24 -13.52
CA LEU A 148 -4.39 22.55 -12.52
C LEU A 148 -3.14 21.72 -12.80
N THR A 149 -1.98 22.38 -12.83
CA THR A 149 -0.68 21.71 -13.05
C THR A 149 -0.24 20.92 -11.82
N ALA A 150 -0.62 21.36 -10.61
CA ALA A 150 -0.35 20.69 -9.35
C ALA A 150 -1.35 21.14 -8.27
N PHE A 151 -1.49 20.33 -7.22
CA PHE A 151 -2.32 20.58 -6.05
C PHE A 151 -1.51 20.88 -4.80
N GLY A 152 -0.18 20.69 -4.83
CA GLY A 152 0.70 20.99 -3.71
C GLY A 152 0.67 22.45 -3.35
N SER A 153 0.68 22.72 -2.07
CA SER A 153 0.82 24.05 -1.49
C SER A 153 1.91 24.02 -0.42
N SER A 154 2.28 25.17 0.10
CA SER A 154 3.02 25.21 1.36
C SER A 154 2.25 24.42 2.43
N PRO A 155 2.93 23.72 3.37
CA PRO A 155 2.30 22.88 4.40
C PRO A 155 1.15 23.55 5.16
N THR A 156 1.12 24.88 5.18
CA THR A 156 0.11 25.69 5.87
C THR A 156 -1.20 25.87 5.10
N SER A 157 -1.37 25.30 3.90
CA SER A 157 -2.58 25.50 3.08
C SER A 157 -3.16 24.23 2.49
N LEU A 158 -3.54 23.29 3.36
CA LEU A 158 -4.32 22.09 2.97
C LEU A 158 -5.57 22.42 2.16
N ALA A 159 -6.16 23.62 2.34
CA ALA A 159 -7.26 24.12 1.55
C ALA A 159 -7.02 24.08 0.04
N LEU A 160 -5.78 24.35 -0.38
CA LEU A 160 -5.41 24.31 -1.79
C LEU A 160 -5.18 22.88 -2.27
N THR A 161 -4.57 22.05 -1.45
CA THR A 161 -4.32 20.65 -1.73
C THR A 161 -5.64 19.87 -1.84
N ASP A 162 -6.58 20.16 -0.97
CA ASP A 162 -7.89 19.49 -0.90
C ASP A 162 -8.83 19.83 -2.08
N ARG A 163 -8.44 20.77 -2.97
CA ARG A 163 -9.17 21.02 -4.22
C ARG A 163 -9.22 19.79 -5.13
N VAL A 164 -8.30 18.84 -4.97
CA VAL A 164 -8.32 17.58 -5.71
C VAL A 164 -9.63 16.80 -5.50
N LYS A 165 -10.30 17.03 -4.36
CA LYS A 165 -11.57 16.39 -3.96
C LYS A 165 -12.82 17.14 -4.44
N GLN A 166 -12.68 18.19 -5.24
CA GLN A 166 -13.78 19.03 -5.73
C GLN A 166 -13.98 18.83 -7.24
N ALA A 167 -15.24 18.68 -7.68
CA ALA A 167 -15.57 18.48 -9.10
C ALA A 167 -14.99 19.56 -10.01
N THR A 168 -14.89 20.81 -9.56
CA THR A 168 -14.35 21.92 -10.34
C THR A 168 -12.87 21.75 -10.73
N TYR A 169 -12.09 21.09 -9.85
CA TYR A 169 -10.63 20.99 -10.00
C TYR A 169 -10.12 19.55 -10.08
N GLY A 170 -10.86 18.60 -9.57
CA GLY A 170 -10.47 17.21 -9.42
C GLY A 170 -11.66 16.27 -9.50
N SER A 171 -11.76 15.33 -8.57
CA SER A 171 -12.78 14.29 -8.53
C SER A 171 -13.46 14.25 -7.17
N GLU A 172 -14.78 14.33 -7.15
CA GLU A 172 -15.56 14.18 -5.92
C GLU A 172 -15.42 12.79 -5.34
N ALA A 173 -15.52 12.71 -4.00
CA ALA A 173 -15.54 11.43 -3.31
C ALA A 173 -16.75 10.58 -3.72
N TRP A 174 -16.55 9.28 -3.81
CA TRP A 174 -17.65 8.35 -3.73
C TRP A 174 -18.12 8.24 -2.27
N ASP A 175 -19.28 7.66 -2.05
CA ASP A 175 -19.89 7.48 -0.72
C ASP A 175 -18.84 6.97 0.29
N THR A 176 -18.42 7.85 1.20
CA THR A 176 -17.33 7.57 2.16
C THR A 176 -17.73 6.56 3.24
N ASP A 177 -19.01 6.22 3.33
CA ASP A 177 -19.50 5.13 4.18
C ASP A 177 -19.39 3.75 3.52
N LYS A 178 -19.04 3.70 2.21
CA LYS A 178 -18.93 2.46 1.44
C LYS A 178 -17.57 2.26 0.80
N TYR A 179 -16.86 3.33 0.51
CA TYR A 179 -15.60 3.29 -0.24
C TYR A 179 -14.48 4.05 0.47
N LEU A 180 -13.32 3.46 0.54
CA LEU A 180 -12.10 4.21 0.78
C LEU A 180 -11.73 4.94 -0.52
N ASN A 181 -11.83 6.25 -0.50
CA ASN A 181 -11.43 7.11 -1.61
C ASN A 181 -9.94 7.42 -1.53
N ILE A 182 -9.20 7.12 -2.59
CA ILE A 182 -7.77 7.43 -2.72
C ILE A 182 -7.58 8.33 -3.95
N TRP A 183 -7.23 9.59 -3.72
CA TRP A 183 -6.89 10.51 -4.81
C TRP A 183 -5.41 10.43 -5.11
N VAL A 184 -5.08 10.40 -6.40
CA VAL A 184 -3.71 10.44 -6.90
C VAL A 184 -3.57 11.65 -7.80
N CYS A 185 -2.64 12.54 -7.46
CA CYS A 185 -2.42 13.78 -8.21
C CYS A 185 -0.98 14.27 -8.07
N ASP A 186 -0.63 15.36 -8.76
CA ASP A 186 0.63 16.05 -8.52
C ASP A 186 0.53 16.92 -7.26
N LEU A 187 1.23 16.54 -6.20
CA LEU A 187 1.32 17.28 -4.95
C LEU A 187 2.54 18.22 -4.90
N SER A 188 3.23 18.43 -6.02
CA SER A 188 4.35 19.37 -6.09
C SER A 188 3.88 20.80 -5.83
N SER A 189 4.79 21.61 -5.25
CA SER A 189 4.59 23.04 -5.04
C SER A 189 5.67 23.84 -5.76
N ARG A 190 5.27 24.76 -6.65
CA ARG A 190 6.20 25.58 -7.44
C ARG A 190 7.25 24.76 -8.20
N GLY A 191 6.84 23.58 -8.72
CA GLY A 191 7.72 22.68 -9.48
C GLY A 191 8.70 21.87 -8.62
N ARG A 192 8.50 21.81 -7.30
CA ARG A 192 9.27 20.96 -6.38
C ARG A 192 8.34 19.98 -5.69
N ASP A 193 8.81 18.76 -5.49
CA ASP A 193 8.07 17.79 -4.68
C ASP A 193 8.05 18.32 -3.24
N GLY A 194 6.85 18.55 -2.71
CA GLY A 194 6.66 19.17 -1.40
C GLY A 194 5.96 18.27 -0.40
N LEU A 195 5.06 17.41 -0.88
CA LEU A 195 4.24 16.53 -0.05
C LEU A 195 4.05 15.19 -0.77
N LEU A 196 4.19 14.08 -0.06
CA LEU A 196 3.99 12.74 -0.63
C LEU A 196 2.56 12.24 -0.45
N GLY A 197 1.94 12.53 0.68
CA GLY A 197 0.57 12.14 0.95
C GLY A 197 -0.02 12.79 2.19
N TYR A 198 -1.30 12.59 2.39
CA TYR A 198 -2.02 12.90 3.63
C TYR A 198 -3.32 12.12 3.69
N ALA A 199 -3.81 11.90 4.89
CA ALA A 199 -5.06 11.20 5.14
C ALA A 199 -5.97 11.96 6.10
N TYR A 200 -7.24 11.62 6.06
CA TYR A 200 -8.23 12.09 7.02
C TYR A 200 -8.49 10.98 8.04
N PRO A 201 -8.22 11.21 9.33
CA PRO A 201 -8.46 10.21 10.38
C PRO A 201 -9.96 9.97 10.57
N PRO A 202 -10.38 8.94 11.34
CA PRO A 202 -11.77 8.73 11.69
C PRO A 202 -12.39 9.95 12.37
N THR A 203 -13.60 10.35 11.95
CA THR A 203 -14.28 11.61 12.34
C THR A 203 -15.34 11.44 13.42
N GLY A 204 -15.64 10.22 13.82
CA GLY A 204 -16.68 9.90 14.82
C GLY A 204 -16.30 10.20 16.27
N VAL A 205 -15.48 11.23 16.50
CA VAL A 205 -15.01 11.65 17.82
C VAL A 205 -15.78 12.87 18.31
N ASP A 206 -15.90 13.00 19.62
CA ASP A 206 -16.52 14.17 20.23
C ASP A 206 -15.78 15.44 19.81
N ASN A 207 -16.54 16.51 19.59
CA ASN A 207 -16.03 17.81 19.12
C ASN A 207 -15.38 17.79 17.72
N TRP A 208 -15.66 16.80 16.89
CA TRP A 208 -15.21 16.86 15.49
C TRP A 208 -15.80 18.09 14.79
N PRO A 209 -15.01 18.96 14.15
CA PRO A 209 -15.49 20.19 13.55
C PRO A 209 -16.17 19.95 12.18
N GLY A 210 -17.18 19.08 12.13
CA GLY A 210 -17.87 18.66 10.91
C GLY A 210 -18.56 19.78 10.11
N SER A 211 -18.72 20.97 10.70
CA SER A 211 -19.17 22.18 10.01
C SER A 211 -18.04 22.89 9.24
N SER A 212 -16.78 22.57 9.53
CA SER A 212 -15.64 23.09 8.77
C SER A 212 -15.58 22.45 7.38
N SER A 213 -15.37 23.24 6.34
CA SER A 213 -15.21 22.76 4.95
C SER A 213 -14.06 21.78 4.76
N PHE A 214 -13.17 21.64 5.75
CA PHE A 214 -12.03 20.70 5.74
C PHE A 214 -12.26 19.44 6.57
N ALA A 215 -13.40 19.30 7.21
CA ALA A 215 -13.71 18.20 8.10
C ALA A 215 -15.03 17.49 7.75
N THR A 216 -15.60 17.83 6.60
CA THR A 216 -16.86 17.25 6.10
C THR A 216 -16.66 15.80 5.63
N ALA A 217 -17.72 15.02 5.61
CA ALA A 217 -17.67 13.59 5.25
C ALA A 217 -17.11 13.36 3.83
N ASP A 218 -17.43 14.22 2.86
CA ASP A 218 -16.96 14.18 1.49
C ASP A 218 -15.44 14.44 1.33
N ARG A 219 -14.75 14.77 2.43
CA ARG A 219 -13.29 14.92 2.47
C ARG A 219 -12.56 13.67 2.93
N GLN A 220 -13.28 12.67 3.44
CA GLN A 220 -12.72 11.47 4.00
C GLN A 220 -11.99 10.64 2.93
N GLY A 221 -10.79 10.18 3.27
CA GLY A 221 -9.95 9.35 2.40
C GLY A 221 -8.48 9.74 2.46
N VAL A 222 -7.75 9.32 1.44
CA VAL A 222 -6.29 9.46 1.32
C VAL A 222 -5.95 10.21 0.04
N VAL A 223 -4.97 11.10 0.09
CA VAL A 223 -4.41 11.77 -1.09
C VAL A 223 -2.94 11.42 -1.23
N LEU A 224 -2.52 11.01 -2.42
CA LEU A 224 -1.17 10.54 -2.71
C LEU A 224 -0.56 11.31 -3.87
N HIS A 225 0.73 11.59 -3.77
CA HIS A 225 1.51 12.09 -4.89
C HIS A 225 1.65 10.99 -5.95
N TYR A 226 1.43 11.31 -7.23
CA TYR A 226 1.51 10.31 -8.32
C TYR A 226 2.86 9.57 -8.37
N LYS A 227 3.93 10.20 -7.90
CA LYS A 227 5.30 9.63 -7.90
C LYS A 227 5.53 8.51 -6.89
N ILE A 228 4.63 8.33 -5.92
CA ILE A 228 4.81 7.31 -4.87
C ILE A 228 3.81 6.14 -5.01
N VAL A 229 3.04 6.10 -6.09
CA VAL A 229 2.01 5.09 -6.30
C VAL A 229 2.50 4.01 -7.24
N GLY A 230 2.42 2.77 -6.78
CA GLY A 230 2.75 1.58 -7.54
C GLY A 230 4.23 1.23 -7.59
N GLU A 231 4.52 -0.04 -7.72
CA GLU A 231 5.87 -0.56 -7.89
C GLU A 231 6.37 -0.29 -9.32
N ASN A 232 7.67 -0.07 -9.44
CA ASN A 232 8.32 0.24 -10.72
C ASN A 232 7.72 1.47 -11.42
N ASN A 233 7.13 2.40 -10.67
CA ASN A 233 6.68 3.66 -11.23
C ASN A 233 7.88 4.41 -11.84
N PRO A 234 7.87 4.75 -13.14
CA PRO A 234 9.01 5.40 -13.81
C PRO A 234 9.29 6.80 -13.28
N SER A 235 8.33 7.40 -12.56
CA SER A 235 8.49 8.69 -11.90
C SER A 235 8.84 8.58 -10.43
N SER A 236 9.10 7.38 -9.91
CA SER A 236 9.21 7.08 -8.48
C SER A 236 10.21 7.96 -7.74
N LEU A 237 9.81 8.39 -6.55
CA LEU A 237 10.69 8.90 -5.50
C LEU A 237 11.19 7.70 -4.66
N ALA A 238 12.37 7.84 -4.05
CA ALA A 238 13.05 6.75 -3.33
C ALA A 238 12.28 6.14 -2.15
N THR A 239 11.22 6.81 -1.66
CA THR A 239 10.38 6.33 -0.55
C THR A 239 9.25 5.40 -1.00
N GLY A 240 8.94 5.38 -2.29
CA GLY A 240 8.12 4.41 -2.99
C GLY A 240 6.71 4.17 -2.46
N GLU A 241 6.20 3.03 -2.84
CA GLU A 241 4.83 2.54 -2.71
C GLU A 241 4.31 2.37 -1.26
N LYS A 242 5.19 2.40 -0.25
CA LYS A 242 4.80 2.23 1.16
C LYS A 242 4.26 3.51 1.81
N THR A 243 4.41 4.65 1.15
CA THR A 243 3.70 5.87 1.57
C THR A 243 2.18 5.67 1.59
N ALA A 244 1.62 4.92 0.62
CA ALA A 244 0.19 4.60 0.64
C ALA A 244 -0.19 3.74 1.86
N VAL A 245 0.68 2.84 2.30
CA VAL A 245 0.49 2.03 3.52
C VAL A 245 0.46 2.93 4.76
N HIS A 246 1.38 3.88 4.84
CA HIS A 246 1.47 4.88 5.89
C HIS A 246 0.18 5.73 5.97
N GLU A 247 -0.23 6.32 4.86
CA GLU A 247 -1.40 7.20 4.83
C GLU A 247 -2.71 6.46 5.15
N VAL A 248 -2.86 5.21 4.70
CA VAL A 248 -4.00 4.39 5.10
C VAL A 248 -3.94 4.04 6.60
N GLY A 249 -2.76 3.93 7.20
CA GLY A 249 -2.59 3.84 8.65
C GLY A 249 -3.22 5.03 9.39
N HIS A 250 -2.96 6.25 8.93
CA HIS A 250 -3.61 7.46 9.46
C HIS A 250 -5.12 7.50 9.21
N TYR A 251 -5.56 7.08 8.02
CA TYR A 251 -6.99 6.95 7.73
C TYR A 251 -7.69 6.00 8.70
N LEU A 252 -7.00 5.00 9.21
CA LEU A 252 -7.47 4.05 10.22
C LEU A 252 -7.16 4.49 11.67
N GLY A 253 -6.60 5.71 11.84
CA GLY A 253 -6.43 6.37 13.13
C GLY A 253 -5.13 6.09 13.86
N LEU A 254 -4.10 5.59 13.17
CA LEU A 254 -2.75 5.50 13.73
C LEU A 254 -2.08 6.86 13.76
N ARG A 255 -1.19 7.05 14.74
CA ARG A 255 -0.24 8.16 14.83
C ARG A 255 1.10 7.78 14.27
N HIS A 256 1.95 8.78 14.06
CA HIS A 256 3.38 8.53 13.90
C HIS A 256 3.95 7.92 15.18
N ILE A 257 4.95 7.03 15.05
CA ILE A 257 5.54 6.34 16.21
C ILE A 257 6.29 7.26 17.17
N TRP A 258 6.66 8.49 16.76
CA TRP A 258 7.27 9.50 17.64
C TRP A 258 6.23 10.43 18.28
N GLY A 259 4.94 10.15 18.14
CA GLY A 259 3.83 10.89 18.74
C GLY A 259 3.71 12.36 18.30
N ASP A 260 4.51 12.82 17.33
CA ASP A 260 4.62 14.22 16.86
C ASP A 260 5.11 15.21 17.94
N GLY A 261 5.82 14.73 18.98
CA GLY A 261 6.22 15.59 20.10
C GLY A 261 7.50 15.20 20.84
N GLY A 262 8.29 14.29 20.30
CA GLY A 262 9.55 13.85 20.88
C GLY A 262 9.40 12.90 22.06
N CYS A 263 10.48 12.63 22.81
CA CYS A 263 10.56 11.55 23.82
C CYS A 263 9.58 11.66 25.01
N THR A 264 8.78 12.68 25.09
CA THR A 264 7.76 12.87 26.15
C THR A 264 6.34 12.69 25.64
N VAL A 265 6.18 12.43 24.34
CA VAL A 265 4.90 12.19 23.70
C VAL A 265 4.94 10.81 23.05
N ASP A 266 3.86 10.07 23.20
CA ASP A 266 3.73 8.69 22.77
C ASP A 266 2.66 8.58 21.66
N ASP A 267 2.75 7.55 20.83
CA ASP A 267 1.71 7.13 19.90
C ASP A 267 0.60 6.29 20.59
N TYR A 268 0.73 6.06 21.90
CA TYR A 268 -0.14 5.25 22.75
C TYR A 268 -0.12 3.74 22.44
N MET A 269 0.94 3.25 21.79
CA MET A 269 1.18 1.83 21.56
C MET A 269 2.33 1.35 22.45
N GLU A 270 2.04 0.45 23.39
CA GLU A 270 3.05 -0.07 24.32
C GLU A 270 4.12 -0.94 23.63
N ASP A 271 3.86 -1.38 22.40
CA ASP A 271 4.75 -2.23 21.60
C ASP A 271 5.56 -1.47 20.55
N THR A 272 5.47 -0.12 20.55
CA THR A 272 6.37 0.79 19.82
C THR A 272 7.31 1.48 20.79
N PRO A 273 8.64 1.48 20.56
CA PRO A 273 9.57 2.29 21.37
C PRO A 273 9.33 3.79 21.14
N LEU A 274 9.58 4.59 22.19
CA LEU A 274 9.60 6.05 22.04
C LEU A 274 10.68 6.47 21.04
N ALA A 275 10.36 7.41 20.19
CA ALA A 275 11.31 8.07 19.28
C ALA A 275 11.22 9.59 19.41
N SER A 276 12.33 10.30 19.24
CA SER A 276 12.37 11.75 19.43
C SER A 276 11.82 12.53 18.24
N ALA A 277 11.84 11.92 17.07
CA ALA A 277 11.39 12.48 15.79
C ALA A 277 11.32 11.35 14.75
N ALA A 278 10.80 11.66 13.56
CA ALA A 278 10.84 10.77 12.41
C ALA A 278 12.28 10.35 12.05
N ASN A 279 12.47 9.07 11.77
CA ASN A 279 13.74 8.58 11.20
C ASN A 279 13.71 8.74 9.68
N GLN A 280 14.80 9.24 9.10
CA GLN A 280 14.94 9.46 7.67
C GLN A 280 15.85 8.42 7.00
N ASN A 281 16.40 7.48 7.78
CA ASN A 281 17.40 6.53 7.34
C ASN A 281 17.21 5.15 7.95
N CYS A 282 17.76 4.13 7.29
CA CYS A 282 17.72 2.73 7.75
C CYS A 282 18.84 2.39 8.75
N TYR A 283 19.07 3.20 9.77
CA TYR A 283 20.11 2.92 10.78
C TYR A 283 19.56 2.06 11.92
N PRO A 284 19.89 0.76 11.98
CA PRO A 284 19.26 -0.17 12.92
C PRO A 284 19.68 0.04 14.39
N SER A 285 20.70 0.85 14.63
CA SER A 285 21.22 1.15 15.97
C SER A 285 20.74 2.50 16.52
N ILE A 286 19.90 3.23 15.78
CA ILE A 286 19.38 4.50 16.27
C ILE A 286 18.47 4.23 17.48
N ASN A 287 18.69 5.00 18.55
CA ASN A 287 17.90 5.03 19.76
C ASN A 287 17.84 6.48 20.22
N SER A 288 16.86 7.20 19.68
CA SER A 288 16.79 8.66 19.83
C SER A 288 16.21 9.09 21.19
N CYS A 289 15.50 8.17 21.87
CA CYS A 289 14.98 8.37 23.22
C CYS A 289 15.69 7.46 24.24
N TYR A 290 17.01 7.28 24.10
CA TYR A 290 17.80 6.42 24.94
C TYR A 290 17.52 6.62 26.44
N SER A 291 17.24 5.53 27.12
CA SER A 291 17.09 5.46 28.57
C SER A 291 18.04 4.41 29.15
N THR A 292 18.33 4.51 30.45
CA THR A 292 19.12 3.50 31.17
C THR A 292 18.27 2.32 31.68
N GLN A 293 17.02 2.25 31.25
CA GLN A 293 16.11 1.17 31.67
C GLN A 293 16.49 -0.15 30.97
N PRO A 294 16.36 -1.29 31.67
CA PRO A 294 16.77 -2.59 31.13
C PRO A 294 16.03 -3.03 29.85
N ASN A 295 14.86 -2.45 29.58
CA ASN A 295 13.99 -2.78 28.45
C ASN A 295 13.98 -1.68 27.39
N ASP A 296 14.97 -0.78 27.41
CA ASP A 296 15.10 0.25 26.38
C ASP A 296 15.38 -0.38 25.02
N LEU A 297 14.63 0.03 24.01
CA LEU A 297 14.73 -0.50 22.64
C LEU A 297 15.13 0.62 21.67
N PRO A 298 15.88 0.30 20.62
CA PRO A 298 16.14 1.26 19.54
C PRO A 298 14.85 1.65 18.80
N ASP A 299 14.88 2.78 18.11
CA ASP A 299 13.77 3.26 17.29
C ASP A 299 13.32 2.17 16.30
N MET A 300 12.01 2.06 16.08
CA MET A 300 11.42 1.02 15.24
C MET A 300 11.39 1.46 13.76
N ILE A 301 12.57 1.52 13.14
CA ILE A 301 12.74 1.94 11.74
C ILE A 301 11.99 1.05 10.72
N GLU A 302 11.54 -0.13 11.12
CA GLU A 302 10.74 -1.04 10.30
C GLU A 302 9.25 -0.67 10.25
N ASN A 303 8.81 0.24 11.12
CA ASN A 303 7.40 0.57 11.24
C ASN A 303 6.91 1.41 10.08
N TYR A 304 5.75 1.07 9.51
CA TYR A 304 5.15 1.86 8.42
C TYR A 304 4.75 3.27 8.86
N MET A 305 4.59 3.53 10.17
CA MET A 305 4.25 4.87 10.68
C MET A 305 5.48 5.71 11.02
N ASP A 306 6.68 5.30 10.58
CA ASP A 306 7.90 6.12 10.56
C ASP A 306 8.13 6.74 9.16
N TYR A 307 9.13 7.62 9.01
CA TYR A 307 9.52 8.26 7.75
C TYR A 307 10.78 7.63 7.13
N THR A 308 11.15 6.46 7.59
CA THR A 308 12.24 5.69 6.97
C THR A 308 11.91 5.35 5.51
N PRO A 309 12.92 5.18 4.65
CA PRO A 309 12.70 4.69 3.28
C PRO A 309 11.91 3.37 3.27
N GLY A 310 11.05 3.19 2.27
CA GLY A 310 10.22 1.99 2.12
C GLY A 310 11.00 0.68 2.10
N THR A 311 12.30 0.72 1.76
CA THR A 311 13.20 -0.44 1.83
C THR A 311 13.48 -0.96 3.24
N CYS A 312 13.25 -0.13 4.28
CA CYS A 312 13.39 -0.54 5.67
C CYS A 312 12.07 -0.90 6.32
N GLN A 313 10.99 -0.24 5.89
CA GLN A 313 9.66 -0.44 6.45
C GLN A 313 9.11 -1.81 6.05
N ASN A 314 8.62 -2.58 7.00
CA ASN A 314 8.10 -3.92 6.73
C ASN A 314 7.06 -4.42 7.74
N MET A 315 6.60 -3.58 8.68
CA MET A 315 5.64 -4.00 9.70
C MET A 315 4.77 -2.89 10.29
N PHE A 316 3.59 -3.27 10.72
CA PHE A 316 2.86 -2.69 11.83
C PHE A 316 3.09 -3.54 13.09
N THR A 317 2.84 -2.97 14.27
CA THR A 317 2.81 -3.76 15.50
C THR A 317 1.44 -4.42 15.75
N GLN A 318 1.37 -5.34 16.70
CA GLN A 318 0.12 -5.99 17.11
C GLN A 318 -0.88 -4.99 17.69
N GLN A 319 -0.40 -4.00 18.46
CA GLN A 319 -1.29 -2.99 19.03
C GLN A 319 -1.75 -2.00 17.96
N GLN A 320 -0.89 -1.59 17.02
CA GLN A 320 -1.30 -0.81 15.85
C GLN A 320 -2.37 -1.55 15.03
N ALA A 321 -2.15 -2.84 14.75
CA ALA A 321 -3.12 -3.69 14.07
C ALA A 321 -4.47 -3.77 14.82
N ALA A 322 -4.43 -3.94 16.14
CA ALA A 322 -5.61 -3.96 16.97
C ALA A 322 -6.34 -2.60 17.01
N GLN A 323 -5.59 -1.50 17.07
CA GLN A 323 -6.14 -0.14 17.03
C GLN A 323 -6.86 0.15 15.70
N MET A 324 -6.24 -0.21 14.57
CA MET A 324 -6.86 -0.05 13.26
C MET A 324 -8.19 -0.82 13.16
N ARG A 325 -8.22 -2.07 13.62
CA ARG A 325 -9.47 -2.86 13.64
C ARG A 325 -10.52 -2.26 14.58
N ALA A 326 -10.12 -1.78 15.75
CA ALA A 326 -11.04 -1.13 16.68
C ALA A 326 -11.65 0.13 16.07
N ASN A 327 -10.84 1.01 15.50
CA ASN A 327 -11.28 2.24 14.85
C ASN A 327 -12.17 1.95 13.63
N LEU A 328 -11.80 0.96 12.82
CA LEU A 328 -12.61 0.53 11.68
C LEU A 328 -14.00 0.05 12.13
N THR A 329 -14.06 -0.75 13.19
CA THR A 329 -15.32 -1.31 13.70
C THR A 329 -16.21 -0.27 14.38
N VAL A 330 -15.62 0.73 15.04
CA VAL A 330 -16.37 1.74 15.81
C VAL A 330 -16.75 2.93 14.93
N PHE A 331 -15.84 3.45 14.13
CA PHE A 331 -16.00 4.73 13.43
C PHE A 331 -16.26 4.60 11.93
N ARG A 332 -15.98 3.42 11.34
CA ARG A 332 -16.15 3.15 9.91
C ARG A 332 -16.87 1.82 9.67
N ALA A 333 -17.84 1.51 10.52
CA ALA A 333 -18.51 0.20 10.56
C ALA A 333 -19.23 -0.20 9.25
N THR A 334 -19.52 0.76 8.39
CA THR A 334 -20.25 0.55 7.13
C THR A 334 -19.33 0.33 5.93
N ILE A 335 -18.03 0.70 6.05
CA ILE A 335 -17.09 0.69 4.91
C ILE A 335 -16.56 -0.69 4.56
N PHE A 336 -16.69 -1.67 5.45
CA PHE A 336 -16.10 -2.98 5.29
C PHE A 336 -17.13 -4.11 5.33
N SER A 337 -16.80 -5.22 4.69
CA SER A 337 -17.44 -6.51 4.90
C SER A 337 -16.54 -7.40 5.73
N THR A 338 -17.16 -8.17 6.64
CA THR A 338 -16.43 -9.20 7.37
C THR A 338 -16.40 -10.48 6.55
N TYR A 339 -15.20 -10.97 6.27
CA TYR A 339 -14.99 -12.26 5.65
C TYR A 339 -14.31 -13.17 6.68
N ILE A 340 -14.99 -14.25 7.03
CA ILE A 340 -14.35 -15.36 7.72
C ILE A 340 -13.74 -16.21 6.61
N PRO A 341 -12.40 -16.38 6.56
CA PRO A 341 -11.81 -17.26 5.58
C PRO A 341 -12.52 -18.61 5.65
N ALA A 342 -13.08 -19.05 4.53
CA ALA A 342 -13.45 -20.46 4.44
C ALA A 342 -12.20 -21.28 4.78
N PRO A 343 -12.33 -22.43 5.47
CA PRO A 343 -11.22 -23.36 5.59
C PRO A 343 -10.58 -23.49 4.20
N PRO A 344 -9.24 -23.57 4.08
CA PRO A 344 -8.58 -23.61 2.79
C PRO A 344 -9.38 -24.52 1.88
N ALA A 345 -9.78 -23.97 0.72
CA ALA A 345 -10.53 -24.75 -0.24
C ALA A 345 -9.72 -26.03 -0.44
N PRO A 346 -10.38 -27.20 -0.51
CA PRO A 346 -9.69 -28.40 -0.90
C PRO A 346 -8.85 -28.05 -2.14
N PRO A 347 -7.62 -28.54 -2.26
CA PRO A 347 -6.73 -28.17 -3.34
C PRO A 347 -7.52 -28.14 -4.64
N ILE A 348 -7.41 -27.04 -5.39
CA ILE A 348 -8.12 -26.96 -6.69
C ILE A 348 -7.53 -28.09 -7.50
N ILE A 349 -8.30 -29.16 -7.67
CA ILE A 349 -7.97 -30.24 -8.56
C ILE A 349 -8.17 -29.67 -9.95
N TYR A 350 -7.10 -29.19 -10.56
CA TYR A 350 -7.14 -28.78 -11.95
C TYR A 350 -7.56 -30.01 -12.78
N PRO A 351 -8.58 -29.90 -13.62
CA PRO A 351 -8.89 -31.00 -14.52
C PRO A 351 -7.63 -31.30 -15.34
N PHE A 352 -7.37 -32.58 -15.56
CA PHE A 352 -6.28 -33.04 -16.41
C PHE A 352 -6.27 -32.25 -17.73
N GLY A 353 -5.14 -31.64 -18.08
CA GLY A 353 -5.08 -30.84 -19.31
C GLY A 353 -3.85 -29.96 -19.46
N VAL A 354 -3.75 -29.33 -20.60
CA VAL A 354 -2.70 -28.38 -20.97
C VAL A 354 -3.34 -26.99 -21.16
N PHE A 355 -2.80 -26.00 -20.50
CA PHE A 355 -3.30 -24.63 -20.50
C PHE A 355 -2.18 -23.68 -20.97
N SER A 356 -2.53 -22.66 -21.74
CA SER A 356 -1.60 -21.58 -22.09
C SER A 356 -2.01 -20.29 -21.40
N SER A 357 -1.04 -19.56 -20.86
CA SER A 357 -1.27 -18.20 -20.38
C SER A 357 -1.19 -17.23 -21.57
N THR A 358 -2.23 -16.46 -21.78
CA THR A 358 -2.23 -15.39 -22.79
C THR A 358 -1.40 -14.17 -22.39
N LEU A 359 -1.03 -14.07 -21.11
CA LEU A 359 -0.26 -12.96 -20.57
C LEU A 359 1.24 -13.16 -20.62
N THR A 360 1.71 -14.41 -20.40
CA THR A 360 3.14 -14.73 -20.25
C THR A 360 3.67 -15.65 -21.34
N ASN A 361 2.81 -16.18 -22.23
CA ASN A 361 3.15 -17.25 -23.20
C ASN A 361 3.65 -18.55 -22.56
N ASP A 362 3.43 -18.72 -21.26
CA ASP A 362 3.79 -19.95 -20.58
C ASP A 362 2.74 -21.03 -20.84
N VAL A 363 3.20 -22.27 -20.91
CA VAL A 363 2.34 -23.45 -20.97
C VAL A 363 2.42 -24.18 -19.63
N PHE A 364 1.26 -24.52 -19.11
CA PHE A 364 1.12 -25.27 -17.88
C PHE A 364 0.44 -26.59 -18.17
N VAL A 365 0.88 -27.64 -17.48
CA VAL A 365 0.25 -28.95 -17.49
C VAL A 365 -0.35 -29.22 -16.12
N SER A 366 -1.60 -29.63 -16.10
CA SER A 366 -2.22 -30.28 -14.93
C SER A 366 -2.30 -31.78 -15.16
N LEU A 367 -1.69 -32.53 -14.25
CA LEU A 367 -1.73 -34.00 -14.26
C LEU A 367 -2.94 -34.57 -13.46
N GLY A 368 -3.78 -33.68 -12.91
CA GLY A 368 -4.90 -34.06 -12.05
C GLY A 368 -4.45 -34.55 -10.67
N GLU A 369 -5.24 -35.40 -10.03
CA GLU A 369 -4.86 -36.05 -8.77
C GLU A 369 -3.82 -37.15 -9.05
N LEU A 370 -2.63 -36.99 -8.45
CA LEU A 370 -1.58 -38.02 -8.48
C LEU A 370 -1.57 -38.78 -7.14
N PRO A 371 -1.31 -40.11 -7.15
CA PRO A 371 -1.01 -40.83 -5.91
C PRO A 371 0.18 -40.22 -5.18
N GLU A 372 0.22 -40.28 -3.85
CA GLU A 372 1.31 -39.72 -3.01
C GLU A 372 2.71 -40.25 -3.42
N ASP A 373 2.81 -41.48 -3.96
CA ASP A 373 4.05 -42.14 -4.37
C ASP A 373 4.08 -42.43 -5.89
N ASP A 374 3.52 -41.58 -6.74
CA ASP A 374 3.49 -41.76 -8.19
C ASP A 374 4.91 -41.67 -8.76
N ALA A 375 5.50 -42.82 -9.14
CA ALA A 375 6.82 -42.92 -9.77
C ALA A 375 6.76 -42.90 -11.30
N SER A 376 5.58 -42.62 -11.90
CA SER A 376 5.40 -42.65 -13.36
C SER A 376 6.20 -41.52 -14.04
N GLN A 377 6.64 -41.81 -15.28
CA GLN A 377 7.33 -40.83 -16.11
C GLN A 377 6.32 -40.11 -17.02
N TYR A 378 6.18 -38.81 -16.84
CA TYR A 378 5.32 -37.97 -17.67
C TYR A 378 6.15 -37.21 -18.70
N VAL A 379 5.74 -37.28 -19.98
CA VAL A 379 6.36 -36.52 -21.07
C VAL A 379 5.33 -35.83 -21.89
N ILE A 380 5.53 -34.52 -22.15
CA ILE A 380 4.69 -33.75 -23.07
C ILE A 380 5.45 -33.46 -24.37
N LYS A 381 4.77 -33.65 -25.50
CA LYS A 381 5.27 -33.32 -26.84
C LYS A 381 4.32 -32.32 -27.52
N PHE A 382 4.93 -31.39 -28.24
CA PHE A 382 4.18 -30.45 -29.09
C PHE A 382 4.51 -30.70 -30.54
N PHE A 383 3.48 -30.72 -31.37
CA PHE A 383 3.55 -30.95 -32.80
C PHE A 383 3.03 -29.78 -33.59
N THR A 384 3.63 -29.48 -34.72
CA THR A 384 2.97 -28.64 -35.74
C THR A 384 1.66 -29.28 -36.19
N PRO A 385 0.75 -28.55 -36.85
CA PRO A 385 -0.44 -29.16 -37.49
C PRO A 385 -0.11 -30.22 -38.56
N LEU A 386 1.13 -30.24 -39.06
CA LEU A 386 1.64 -31.24 -40.03
C LEU A 386 2.27 -32.44 -39.35
N GLY A 387 2.26 -32.54 -38.01
CA GLY A 387 2.76 -33.68 -37.26
C GLY A 387 4.25 -33.68 -36.94
N GLN A 388 4.98 -32.58 -37.15
CA GLN A 388 6.39 -32.49 -36.77
C GLN A 388 6.52 -32.13 -35.30
N VAL A 389 7.34 -32.84 -34.54
CA VAL A 389 7.66 -32.51 -33.15
C VAL A 389 8.47 -31.21 -33.12
N VAL A 390 8.00 -30.22 -32.35
CA VAL A 390 8.68 -28.92 -32.18
C VAL A 390 9.23 -28.72 -30.78
N HIS A 391 8.68 -29.45 -29.80
CA HIS A 391 9.15 -29.41 -28.42
C HIS A 391 8.80 -30.71 -27.72
N GLU A 392 9.68 -31.18 -26.82
CA GLU A 392 9.45 -32.31 -25.92
C GLU A 392 10.05 -32.00 -24.55
N ALA A 393 9.31 -32.25 -23.49
CA ALA A 393 9.74 -32.03 -22.13
C ALA A 393 9.30 -33.19 -21.23
N ALA A 394 10.20 -33.63 -20.37
CA ALA A 394 9.84 -34.46 -19.22
C ALA A 394 9.23 -33.57 -18.13
N LEU A 395 8.17 -34.06 -17.52
CA LEU A 395 7.47 -33.39 -16.45
C LEU A 395 7.84 -34.01 -15.10
N SER A 396 7.82 -33.22 -14.05
CA SER A 396 7.91 -33.73 -12.67
C SER A 396 6.57 -34.35 -12.26
N ASN A 397 6.55 -35.07 -11.14
CA ASN A 397 5.35 -35.68 -10.60
C ASN A 397 4.54 -34.65 -9.74
N GLU A 398 4.57 -33.38 -10.17
CA GLU A 398 3.74 -32.33 -9.56
C GLU A 398 2.39 -32.25 -10.29
N ALA A 399 1.31 -32.17 -9.52
CA ALA A 399 -0.03 -32.12 -10.07
C ALA A 399 -0.28 -30.96 -11.03
N TYR A 400 0.49 -29.85 -10.86
CA TYR A 400 0.42 -28.67 -11.72
C TYR A 400 1.84 -28.07 -11.89
N GLN A 401 2.27 -27.86 -13.12
CA GLN A 401 3.63 -27.38 -13.39
C GLN A 401 3.75 -26.64 -14.73
N ALA A 402 4.75 -25.75 -14.82
CA ALA A 402 5.10 -25.08 -16.07
C ALA A 402 5.92 -26.01 -16.99
N VAL A 403 5.68 -25.93 -18.29
CA VAL A 403 6.50 -26.61 -19.29
C VAL A 403 7.67 -25.70 -19.67
N ASN A 404 8.87 -26.11 -19.31
CA ASN A 404 10.07 -25.34 -19.59
C ASN A 404 10.49 -25.43 -21.06
N GLY A 405 11.10 -24.38 -21.63
CA GLY A 405 11.76 -24.39 -22.91
C GLY A 405 10.87 -24.14 -24.14
N ILE A 406 9.62 -23.72 -23.96
CA ILE A 406 8.68 -23.40 -25.06
C ILE A 406 8.93 -22.00 -25.66
N ILE A 407 9.97 -21.31 -25.26
CA ILE A 407 10.26 -19.93 -25.67
C ILE A 407 10.40 -19.84 -27.20
N GLY A 408 9.61 -18.94 -27.82
CA GLY A 408 9.67 -18.63 -29.26
C GLY A 408 8.73 -19.46 -30.15
N LEU A 409 7.89 -20.32 -29.59
CA LEU A 409 6.84 -20.98 -30.36
C LEU A 409 5.60 -20.06 -30.43
N HIS A 410 5.13 -19.80 -31.64
CA HIS A 410 3.93 -18.98 -31.91
C HIS A 410 3.00 -19.73 -32.87
N GLY A 411 1.71 -19.71 -32.56
CA GLY A 411 0.68 -20.33 -33.38
C GLY A 411 -0.03 -21.50 -32.75
N ALA A 412 -0.74 -22.29 -33.55
CA ALA A 412 -1.52 -23.44 -33.08
C ALA A 412 -0.66 -24.73 -33.14
N PHE A 413 -0.63 -25.46 -32.02
CA PHE A 413 0.07 -26.72 -31.87
C PHE A 413 -0.85 -27.81 -31.37
N ILE A 414 -0.51 -29.07 -31.66
CA ILE A 414 -1.13 -30.25 -31.08
C ILE A 414 -0.19 -30.71 -29.96
N TYR A 415 -0.71 -30.92 -28.76
CA TYR A 415 0.06 -31.57 -27.70
C TYR A 415 -0.34 -33.02 -27.53
N GLN A 416 0.62 -33.85 -27.10
CA GLN A 416 0.46 -35.21 -26.65
C GLN A 416 1.13 -35.35 -25.29
N LEU A 417 0.40 -35.85 -24.30
CA LEU A 417 0.94 -36.15 -22.98
C LEU A 417 0.96 -37.68 -22.80
N THR A 418 2.07 -38.20 -22.38
CA THR A 418 2.26 -39.62 -22.12
C THR A 418 2.62 -39.88 -20.67
N ARG A 419 2.21 -41.05 -20.16
CA ARG A 419 2.61 -41.61 -18.87
C ARG A 419 3.26 -42.96 -19.15
N ASP A 420 4.52 -43.13 -18.72
CA ASP A 420 5.29 -44.37 -18.96
C ASP A 420 5.31 -44.81 -20.44
N GLY A 421 5.20 -43.87 -21.36
CA GLY A 421 5.13 -44.06 -22.79
C GLY A 421 3.73 -44.21 -23.41
N ASP A 422 2.71 -44.42 -22.61
CA ASP A 422 1.32 -44.51 -23.07
C ASP A 422 0.67 -43.14 -23.19
N GLU A 423 -0.06 -42.87 -24.28
CA GLU A 423 -0.81 -41.62 -24.48
C GLU A 423 -1.98 -41.53 -23.47
N ILE A 424 -1.93 -40.50 -22.63
CA ILE A 424 -3.00 -40.24 -21.65
C ILE A 424 -3.84 -38.99 -21.99
N ALA A 425 -3.28 -38.05 -22.77
CA ALA A 425 -4.01 -36.95 -23.32
C ALA A 425 -3.43 -36.45 -24.64
N LYS A 426 -4.32 -35.86 -25.45
CA LYS A 426 -4.00 -35.16 -26.70
C LYS A 426 -4.97 -34.03 -26.92
N GLY A 427 -4.47 -32.91 -27.38
CA GLY A 427 -5.31 -31.75 -27.62
C GLY A 427 -4.63 -30.68 -28.44
N LYS A 428 -5.29 -29.53 -28.54
CA LYS A 428 -4.79 -28.37 -29.25
C LYS A 428 -4.50 -27.25 -28.25
N VAL A 429 -3.36 -26.57 -28.42
CA VAL A 429 -2.97 -25.39 -27.68
C VAL A 429 -2.57 -24.28 -28.65
N VAL A 430 -2.85 -23.03 -28.31
CA VAL A 430 -2.42 -21.86 -29.09
C VAL A 430 -1.44 -21.09 -28.25
N LEU A 431 -0.25 -20.84 -28.79
CA LEU A 431 0.87 -20.20 -28.12
C LEU A 431 1.19 -18.88 -28.84
N GLY A 432 1.40 -17.81 -28.08
CA GLY A 432 1.80 -16.49 -28.59
C GLY A 432 0.81 -15.86 -29.54
N PHE A 433 0.38 -14.67 -29.24
CA PHE A 433 -0.24 -13.77 -30.21
C PHE A 433 0.71 -12.64 -30.56
#